data_2e11d2615bccc986d763481ba77a8669
#
_entry.id   2e11d2615bccc986d763481ba77a8669
#
_cell.length_a   1.000
_cell.length_b   1.000
_cell.length_c   1.000
_cell.angle_alpha   90.00
_cell.angle_beta   90.00
_cell.angle_gamma   90.00
#
_symmetry.space_group_name_H-M   'P 1'
#
loop_
_entity.id
_entity.type
_entity.pdbx_description
1 polymer ?
#
loop_
_entity_poly.entity_id
_entity_poly.type
_entity_poly.pdbx_seq_one_letter_code
_entity_poly.pdbx_strand_id
1 'polypeptide(L)'
;KAGALDDFKVFRSKLLAVHEKLMDSVASERKRNIDGQISLFGLTEDEDFKAPEVTYPNIKEFAKNNLLAMEKEMTGLYLSGHPLDEYAKSLKIMTSTTIQKIYDCQDAHNEGIDDEEYSIHDEDKVVVGGIITEVNQKVTRNNQIMAFIKIEDLSAVIEVIVSPKTLDRVRNLIATDALVVIKG
;
A
#
# COMPACT_ATOMS: atom_id res chain seq x y z
N LYS A 1 12.90 -0.23 2.46
CA LYS A 1 11.48 -0.16 2.84
C LYS A 1 10.65 -1.24 2.12
N ALA A 2 10.81 -1.42 0.80
CA ALA A 2 9.99 -2.32 -0.03
C ALA A 2 10.32 -3.82 0.08
N GLY A 3 11.20 -4.24 0.96
CA GLY A 3 11.53 -5.66 1.14
C GLY A 3 12.69 -6.18 0.28
N ALA A 4 13.36 -5.35 -0.50
CA ALA A 4 14.47 -5.77 -1.37
C ALA A 4 15.64 -6.46 -0.63
N LEU A 5 15.72 -6.30 0.69
CA LEU A 5 16.78 -6.87 1.53
C LEU A 5 16.26 -7.95 2.51
N ASP A 6 15.03 -8.44 2.32
CA ASP A 6 14.42 -9.43 3.21
C ASP A 6 15.16 -10.78 3.18
N ASP A 7 15.85 -11.10 2.09
CA ASP A 7 16.69 -12.31 1.96
C ASP A 7 17.86 -12.35 2.96
N PHE A 8 18.29 -11.20 3.48
CA PHE A 8 19.28 -11.15 4.54
C PHE A 8 18.76 -11.61 5.91
N LYS A 9 17.46 -11.88 6.04
CA LYS A 9 16.79 -12.31 7.27
C LYS A 9 17.01 -11.35 8.46
N VAL A 10 17.18 -10.08 8.15
CA VAL A 10 17.28 -8.99 9.12
C VAL A 10 16.00 -8.14 9.02
N PHE A 11 15.43 -7.80 10.16
CA PHE A 11 14.23 -6.97 10.21
C PHE A 11 14.40 -5.64 9.49
N ARG A 12 13.42 -5.22 8.70
CA ARG A 12 13.44 -3.93 7.99
C ARG A 12 13.61 -2.75 8.95
N SER A 13 13.04 -2.84 10.15
CA SER A 13 13.22 -1.86 11.23
C SER A 13 14.68 -1.68 11.62
N LYS A 14 15.44 -2.77 11.75
CA LYS A 14 16.87 -2.76 12.07
C LYS A 14 17.70 -2.17 10.95
N LEU A 15 17.41 -2.55 9.71
CA LEU A 15 18.07 -2.01 8.53
C LEU A 15 17.84 -0.50 8.39
N LEU A 16 16.62 -0.03 8.62
CA LEU A 16 16.31 1.40 8.58
C LEU A 16 17.00 2.19 9.71
N ALA A 17 17.17 1.58 10.87
CA ALA A 17 17.82 2.24 11.99
C ALA A 17 19.34 2.44 11.79
N VAL A 18 20.00 1.64 10.96
CA VAL A 18 21.45 1.70 10.74
C VAL A 18 21.83 2.30 9.39
N HIS A 19 20.90 2.47 8.44
CA HIS A 19 21.23 2.83 7.06
C HIS A 19 21.95 4.18 6.94
N GLU A 20 21.54 5.21 7.69
CA GLU A 20 22.18 6.54 7.65
C GLU A 20 23.64 6.45 8.08
N LYS A 21 23.91 5.77 9.20
CA LYS A 21 25.28 5.58 9.70
C LYS A 21 26.15 4.82 8.71
N LEU A 22 25.57 3.80 8.04
CA LEU A 22 26.27 3.05 7.00
C LEU A 22 26.58 3.91 5.78
N MET A 23 25.63 4.71 5.33
CA MET A 23 25.83 5.61 4.19
C MET A 23 26.90 6.65 4.49
N ASP A 24 26.92 7.21 5.69
CA ASP A 24 27.94 8.17 6.13
C ASP A 24 29.33 7.52 6.22
N SER A 25 29.40 6.30 6.75
CA SER A 25 30.64 5.51 6.80
C SER A 25 31.21 5.28 5.40
N VAL A 26 30.39 4.75 4.50
CA VAL A 26 30.79 4.49 3.10
C VAL A 26 31.18 5.79 2.37
N ALA A 27 30.45 6.88 2.60
CA ALA A 27 30.78 8.18 2.01
C ALA A 27 32.13 8.71 2.51
N SER A 28 32.42 8.52 3.80
CA SER A 28 33.70 8.90 4.41
C SER A 28 34.87 8.10 3.85
N GLU A 29 34.67 6.78 3.70
CA GLU A 29 35.68 5.89 3.11
C GLU A 29 35.94 6.22 1.64
N ARG A 30 34.88 6.48 0.85
CA ARG A 30 35.06 6.91 -0.54
C ARG A 30 35.84 8.20 -0.67
N LYS A 31 35.60 9.18 0.20
CA LYS A 31 36.39 10.43 0.21
C LYS A 31 37.85 10.16 0.49
N ARG A 32 38.20 9.32 1.45
CA ARG A 32 39.58 8.93 1.75
C ARG A 32 40.26 8.25 0.58
N ASN A 33 39.54 7.41 -0.17
CA ASN A 33 40.11 6.69 -1.32
C ASN A 33 40.21 7.56 -2.59
N ILE A 34 39.42 8.65 -2.73
CA ILE A 34 39.46 9.54 -3.91
C ILE A 34 40.63 10.52 -3.80
N ASP A 35 41.07 10.91 -2.60
CA ASP A 35 42.19 11.84 -2.37
C ASP A 35 43.58 11.26 -2.69
N GLY A 36 43.63 10.07 -3.29
CA GLY A 36 44.87 9.52 -3.88
C GLY A 36 46.02 9.33 -2.88
N GLN A 37 45.80 9.52 -1.61
CA GLN A 37 46.74 9.13 -0.54
C GLN A 37 46.62 7.63 -0.32
N ILE A 38 47.21 6.87 -1.24
CA ILE A 38 47.72 5.55 -0.90
C ILE A 38 48.71 5.84 0.23
N SER A 39 48.35 5.52 1.47
CA SER A 39 49.28 5.62 2.58
C SER A 39 50.49 4.78 2.19
N LEU A 40 51.66 5.44 2.09
CA LEU A 40 52.93 4.79 1.79
C LEU A 40 53.25 3.69 2.81
N PHE A 41 52.50 3.63 3.91
CA PHE A 41 52.54 2.61 4.95
C PHE A 41 51.53 1.48 4.80
N GLY A 42 50.63 1.55 3.78
CA GLY A 42 49.60 0.53 3.48
C GLY A 42 50.06 -0.54 2.50
N LEU A 43 51.36 -0.69 2.26
CA LEU A 43 51.93 -1.78 1.43
C LEU A 43 52.14 -3.11 2.18
N THR A 44 51.54 -3.28 3.35
CA THR A 44 51.44 -4.61 3.97
C THR A 44 50.16 -5.29 3.43
N GLU A 45 50.35 -6.38 2.75
CA GLU A 45 49.39 -7.20 2.00
C GLU A 45 48.23 -7.79 2.82
N ASP A 46 47.99 -7.33 4.07
CA ASP A 46 47.02 -7.94 4.99
C ASP A 46 45.99 -6.97 5.59
N GLU A 47 45.78 -5.76 5.06
CA GLU A 47 44.59 -5.02 5.38
C GLU A 47 43.44 -5.46 4.45
N ASP A 48 42.94 -6.68 4.70
CA ASP A 48 41.63 -7.10 4.26
C ASP A 48 40.65 -5.96 4.47
N PHE A 49 39.97 -5.57 3.40
CA PHE A 49 38.86 -4.60 3.40
C PHE A 49 37.82 -5.06 4.41
N LYS A 50 38.06 -4.76 5.69
CA LYS A 50 37.08 -5.05 6.74
C LYS A 50 35.91 -4.12 6.54
N ALA A 51 34.89 -4.64 5.87
CA ALA A 51 33.59 -3.97 5.84
C ALA A 51 33.21 -3.55 7.26
N PRO A 52 32.71 -2.32 7.46
CA PRO A 52 32.34 -1.85 8.79
C PRO A 52 31.41 -2.85 9.46
N GLU A 53 31.75 -3.32 10.64
CA GLU A 53 30.96 -4.27 11.40
C GLU A 53 29.64 -3.61 11.81
N VAL A 54 28.55 -4.04 11.18
CA VAL A 54 27.23 -3.47 11.38
C VAL A 54 26.60 -4.05 12.64
N THR A 55 26.56 -3.27 13.70
CA THR A 55 25.84 -3.64 14.91
C THR A 55 24.37 -3.24 14.79
N TYR A 56 23.47 -4.23 14.68
CA TYR A 56 22.04 -3.98 14.61
C TYR A 56 21.43 -3.73 15.98
N PRO A 57 20.59 -2.71 16.15
CA PRO A 57 19.87 -2.48 17.40
C PRO A 57 18.87 -3.62 17.67
N ASN A 58 18.61 -3.90 18.95
CA ASN A 58 17.64 -4.91 19.35
C ASN A 58 16.21 -4.32 19.34
N ILE A 59 15.66 -4.11 18.16
CA ILE A 59 14.30 -3.60 17.93
C ILE A 59 13.44 -4.65 17.25
N LYS A 60 12.14 -4.61 17.53
CA LYS A 60 11.16 -5.48 16.89
C LYS A 60 10.88 -5.02 15.46
N GLU A 61 10.40 -5.94 14.64
CA GLU A 61 9.92 -5.61 13.30
C GLU A 61 8.67 -4.71 13.37
N PHE A 62 8.45 -3.95 12.30
CA PHE A 62 7.22 -3.19 12.12
C PHE A 62 6.00 -4.09 12.10
N ALA A 63 4.84 -3.56 12.51
CA ALA A 63 3.58 -4.26 12.33
C ALA A 63 3.32 -4.55 10.84
N LYS A 64 2.64 -5.66 10.53
CA LYS A 64 2.40 -6.11 9.15
C LYS A 64 1.79 -4.99 8.28
N ASN A 65 0.81 -4.27 8.81
CA ASN A 65 0.17 -3.17 8.06
C ASN A 65 1.15 -2.04 7.71
N ASN A 66 2.11 -1.75 8.60
CA ASN A 66 3.14 -0.75 8.33
C ASN A 66 4.13 -1.24 7.24
N LEU A 67 4.46 -2.54 7.24
CA LEU A 67 5.29 -3.13 6.18
C LEU A 67 4.61 -3.04 4.82
N LEU A 68 3.33 -3.39 4.74
CA LEU A 68 2.51 -3.27 3.54
C LEU A 68 2.37 -1.82 3.07
N ALA A 69 2.15 -0.88 3.99
CA ALA A 69 2.10 0.54 3.68
C ALA A 69 3.43 1.05 3.09
N MET A 70 4.57 0.61 3.65
CA MET A 70 5.90 0.94 3.11
C MET A 70 6.15 0.32 1.73
N GLU A 71 5.66 -0.89 1.46
CA GLU A 71 5.72 -1.50 0.13
C GLU A 71 4.94 -0.67 -0.88
N LYS A 72 3.69 -0.32 -0.56
CA LYS A 72 2.83 0.51 -1.42
C LYS A 72 3.41 1.90 -1.65
N GLU A 73 3.97 2.54 -0.61
CA GLU A 73 4.64 3.84 -0.70
C GLU A 73 5.79 3.82 -1.71
N MET A 74 6.59 2.75 -1.72
CA MET A 74 7.80 2.66 -2.53
C MET A 74 7.59 2.10 -3.94
N THR A 75 6.62 1.22 -4.12
CA THR A 75 6.41 0.47 -5.38
C THR A 75 5.06 0.74 -6.03
N GLY A 76 4.15 1.38 -5.32
CA GLY A 76 2.75 1.56 -5.74
C GLY A 76 1.86 0.33 -5.53
N LEU A 77 2.43 -0.80 -5.09
CA LEU A 77 1.76 -2.09 -4.95
C LEU A 77 2.04 -2.72 -3.58
N TYR A 78 1.15 -3.59 -3.14
CA TYR A 78 1.40 -4.50 -2.03
C TYR A 78 2.12 -5.75 -2.56
N LEU A 79 3.31 -6.06 -2.07
CA LEU A 79 4.14 -7.17 -2.57
C LEU A 79 4.02 -8.43 -1.71
N SER A 80 3.97 -8.29 -0.39
CA SER A 80 4.00 -9.42 0.54
C SER A 80 2.63 -9.88 1.04
N GLY A 81 1.55 -9.27 0.56
CA GLY A 81 0.16 -9.57 0.92
C GLY A 81 -0.72 -8.35 0.80
N HIS A 82 -2.00 -8.48 1.10
CA HIS A 82 -2.94 -7.37 1.06
C HIS A 82 -3.46 -7.03 2.48
N PRO A 83 -3.68 -5.75 2.83
CA PRO A 83 -4.24 -5.38 4.13
C PRO A 83 -5.61 -6.04 4.41
N LEU A 84 -6.37 -6.35 3.36
CA LEU A 84 -7.67 -7.03 3.46
C LEU A 84 -7.59 -8.54 3.72
N ASP A 85 -6.41 -9.17 3.62
CA ASP A 85 -6.28 -10.63 3.81
C ASP A 85 -6.80 -11.09 5.16
N GLU A 86 -6.53 -10.30 6.21
CA GLU A 86 -7.00 -10.60 7.58
C GLU A 86 -8.52 -10.50 7.70
N TYR A 87 -9.16 -9.68 6.86
CA TYR A 87 -10.60 -9.42 6.85
C TYR A 87 -11.36 -10.19 5.77
N ALA A 88 -10.67 -10.96 4.91
CA ALA A 88 -11.26 -11.64 3.77
C ALA A 88 -12.50 -12.48 4.12
N LYS A 89 -12.46 -13.21 5.22
CA LYS A 89 -13.59 -14.03 5.69
C LYS A 89 -14.79 -13.16 6.12
N SER A 90 -14.51 -12.07 6.85
CA SER A 90 -15.57 -11.16 7.32
C SER A 90 -16.19 -10.40 6.14
N LEU A 91 -15.37 -9.93 5.22
CA LEU A 91 -15.82 -9.25 4.02
C LEU A 91 -16.72 -10.17 3.19
N LYS A 92 -16.34 -11.43 2.96
CA LYS A 92 -17.15 -12.40 2.21
C LYS A 92 -18.55 -12.63 2.82
N ILE A 93 -18.70 -12.47 4.13
CA ILE A 93 -20.00 -12.60 4.80
C ILE A 93 -20.81 -11.30 4.71
N MET A 94 -20.13 -10.14 4.73
CA MET A 94 -20.76 -8.83 4.82
C MET A 94 -21.07 -8.22 3.46
N THR A 95 -20.42 -8.68 2.39
CA THR A 95 -20.58 -8.17 1.01
C THR A 95 -21.50 -9.09 0.19
N SER A 96 -22.21 -8.51 -0.76
CA SER A 96 -23.05 -9.28 -1.70
C SER A 96 -22.29 -9.66 -2.97
N THR A 97 -21.25 -8.89 -3.31
CA THR A 97 -20.47 -9.06 -4.54
C THR A 97 -19.05 -8.53 -4.37
N THR A 98 -18.17 -8.82 -5.34
CA THR A 98 -16.85 -8.23 -5.49
C THR A 98 -16.88 -7.09 -6.51
N ILE A 99 -15.88 -6.20 -6.44
CA ILE A 99 -15.77 -5.10 -7.41
C ILE A 99 -15.56 -5.64 -8.83
N GLN A 100 -14.72 -6.67 -8.99
CA GLN A 100 -14.50 -7.31 -10.28
C GLN A 100 -15.80 -7.81 -10.91
N LYS A 101 -16.65 -8.48 -10.12
CA LYS A 101 -17.94 -9.00 -10.63
C LYS A 101 -18.86 -7.88 -11.13
N ILE A 102 -18.82 -6.69 -10.52
CA ILE A 102 -19.58 -5.53 -11.02
C ILE A 102 -19.09 -5.13 -12.42
N TYR A 103 -17.77 -5.07 -12.63
CA TYR A 103 -17.23 -4.77 -13.96
C TYR A 103 -17.54 -5.86 -14.98
N ASP A 104 -17.38 -7.14 -14.59
CA ASP A 104 -17.70 -8.27 -15.49
C ASP A 104 -19.17 -8.23 -15.94
N CYS A 105 -20.10 -7.90 -15.03
CA CYS A 105 -21.51 -7.71 -15.38
C CYS A 105 -21.73 -6.51 -16.32
N GLN A 106 -21.05 -5.40 -16.08
CA GLN A 106 -21.14 -4.22 -16.93
C GLN A 106 -20.63 -4.51 -18.35
N ASP A 107 -19.50 -5.20 -18.46
CA ASP A 107 -18.90 -5.56 -19.76
C ASP A 107 -19.79 -6.54 -20.51
N ALA A 108 -20.33 -7.56 -19.83
CA ALA A 108 -21.29 -8.51 -20.42
C ALA A 108 -22.54 -7.82 -20.98
N HIS A 109 -23.11 -6.87 -20.21
CA HIS A 109 -24.25 -6.09 -20.68
C HIS A 109 -23.92 -5.21 -21.91
N ASN A 110 -22.73 -4.61 -21.94
CA ASN A 110 -22.26 -3.81 -23.08
C ASN A 110 -22.10 -4.69 -24.34
N GLU A 111 -21.75 -5.96 -24.18
CA GLU A 111 -21.61 -6.95 -25.26
C GLU A 111 -22.92 -7.64 -25.61
N GLY A 112 -24.00 -7.37 -24.88
CA GLY A 112 -25.33 -7.94 -25.10
C GLY A 112 -25.45 -9.41 -24.67
N ILE A 113 -24.61 -9.81 -23.70
CA ILE A 113 -24.64 -11.13 -23.08
C ILE A 113 -25.68 -11.11 -21.96
N ASP A 114 -26.76 -11.87 -22.11
CA ASP A 114 -27.81 -12.02 -21.11
C ASP A 114 -27.71 -13.44 -20.51
N ASP A 115 -26.88 -13.57 -19.47
CA ASP A 115 -26.62 -14.82 -18.74
C ASP A 115 -26.89 -14.61 -17.24
N GLU A 116 -27.45 -15.61 -16.57
CA GLU A 116 -27.72 -15.57 -15.13
C GLU A 116 -26.46 -15.32 -14.30
N GLU A 117 -25.27 -15.60 -14.81
CA GLU A 117 -23.99 -15.33 -14.16
C GLU A 117 -23.74 -13.82 -14.02
N TYR A 118 -24.26 -13.00 -14.94
CA TYR A 118 -24.12 -11.54 -14.99
C TYR A 118 -25.39 -10.81 -14.51
N SER A 119 -25.85 -11.19 -13.32
CA SER A 119 -27.16 -10.81 -12.78
C SER A 119 -27.21 -9.43 -12.11
N ILE A 120 -26.12 -8.64 -12.11
CA ILE A 120 -26.09 -7.29 -11.52
C ILE A 120 -26.41 -6.29 -12.64
N HIS A 121 -27.49 -5.54 -12.48
CA HIS A 121 -27.98 -4.56 -13.44
C HIS A 121 -27.79 -3.14 -12.89
N ASP A 122 -28.00 -2.17 -13.76
CA ASP A 122 -28.04 -0.76 -13.35
C ASP A 122 -29.17 -0.53 -12.32
N GLU A 123 -28.91 0.33 -11.32
CA GLU A 123 -29.79 0.61 -10.18
C GLU A 123 -29.93 -0.53 -9.14
N ASP A 124 -29.27 -1.68 -9.34
CA ASP A 124 -29.31 -2.74 -8.34
C ASP A 124 -28.53 -2.35 -7.07
N LYS A 125 -29.08 -2.76 -5.94
CA LYS A 125 -28.44 -2.53 -4.64
C LYS A 125 -27.41 -3.59 -4.35
N VAL A 126 -26.16 -3.16 -4.28
CA VAL A 126 -25.03 -4.02 -3.97
C VAL A 126 -24.37 -3.62 -2.65
N VAL A 127 -23.67 -4.56 -2.05
CA VAL A 127 -22.84 -4.32 -0.87
C VAL A 127 -21.41 -4.73 -1.22
N VAL A 128 -20.51 -3.76 -1.24
CA VAL A 128 -19.07 -3.97 -1.48
C VAL A 128 -18.27 -3.58 -0.26
N GLY A 129 -17.12 -4.21 -0.08
CA GLY A 129 -16.22 -3.91 1.05
C GLY A 129 -14.79 -3.81 0.57
N GLY A 130 -14.05 -2.88 1.14
CA GLY A 130 -12.68 -2.65 0.73
C GLY A 130 -11.99 -1.57 1.56
N ILE A 131 -10.81 -1.16 1.11
CA ILE A 131 -10.05 -0.05 1.69
C ILE A 131 -10.25 1.19 0.83
N ILE A 132 -10.46 2.33 1.48
CA ILE A 132 -10.50 3.62 0.79
C ILE A 132 -9.07 4.01 0.43
N THR A 133 -8.77 4.09 -0.86
CA THR A 133 -7.45 4.47 -1.37
C THR A 133 -7.34 5.96 -1.68
N GLU A 134 -8.45 6.60 -2.02
CA GLU A 134 -8.48 8.01 -2.39
C GLU A 134 -9.80 8.65 -1.96
N VAL A 135 -9.72 9.92 -1.50
CA VAL A 135 -10.90 10.72 -1.14
C VAL A 135 -10.80 12.08 -1.80
N ASN A 136 -11.67 12.33 -2.75
CA ASN A 136 -11.77 13.60 -3.46
C ASN A 136 -13.10 14.28 -3.12
N GLN A 137 -13.05 15.50 -2.56
CA GLN A 137 -14.26 16.28 -2.28
C GLN A 137 -14.44 17.36 -3.34
N LYS A 138 -15.68 17.52 -3.81
CA LYS A 138 -16.06 18.57 -4.76
C LYS A 138 -17.28 19.33 -4.26
N VAL A 139 -17.30 20.62 -4.54
CA VAL A 139 -18.47 21.47 -4.27
C VAL A 139 -19.43 21.38 -5.46
N THR A 140 -20.67 21.05 -5.19
CA THR A 140 -21.75 21.02 -6.20
C THR A 140 -22.20 22.43 -6.59
N ARG A 141 -22.98 22.56 -7.66
CA ARG A 141 -23.59 23.84 -8.09
C ARG A 141 -24.47 24.47 -7.01
N ASN A 142 -25.02 23.67 -6.11
CA ASN A 142 -25.86 24.12 -4.99
C ASN A 142 -25.03 24.42 -3.72
N ASN A 143 -23.73 24.61 -3.85
CA ASN A 143 -22.79 24.88 -2.76
C ASN A 143 -22.79 23.80 -1.65
N GLN A 144 -23.09 22.56 -2.00
CA GLN A 144 -23.02 21.40 -1.12
C GLN A 144 -21.75 20.60 -1.43
N ILE A 145 -21.16 19.94 -0.43
CA ILE A 145 -19.97 19.10 -0.62
C ILE A 145 -20.41 17.66 -0.90
N MET A 146 -19.88 17.07 -1.94
CA MET A 146 -19.96 15.64 -2.24
C MET A 146 -18.56 15.03 -2.27
N ALA A 147 -18.45 13.73 -2.09
CA ALA A 147 -17.17 13.04 -2.17
C ALA A 147 -17.17 11.98 -3.25
N PHE A 148 -16.03 11.83 -3.90
CA PHE A 148 -15.67 10.73 -4.79
C PHE A 148 -14.61 9.94 -4.06
N ILE A 149 -14.90 8.70 -3.73
CA ILE A 149 -13.96 7.84 -3.01
C ILE A 149 -13.61 6.65 -3.89
N LYS A 150 -12.33 6.29 -3.94
CA LYS A 150 -11.90 5.04 -4.55
C LYS A 150 -11.79 3.98 -3.48
N ILE A 151 -12.38 2.84 -3.75
CA ILE A 151 -12.36 1.66 -2.88
C ILE A 151 -11.68 0.54 -3.63
N GLU A 152 -10.71 -0.07 -2.96
CA GLU A 152 -9.95 -1.23 -3.45
C GLU A 152 -10.36 -2.46 -2.63
N ASP A 153 -10.82 -3.51 -3.31
CA ASP A 153 -10.98 -4.83 -2.70
C ASP A 153 -9.82 -5.75 -3.14
N LEU A 154 -9.91 -7.06 -2.88
CA LEU A 154 -8.90 -8.02 -3.30
C LEU A 154 -8.85 -8.24 -4.83
N SER A 155 -9.82 -7.74 -5.58
CA SER A 155 -9.99 -8.02 -6.99
C SER A 155 -9.82 -6.81 -7.90
N ALA A 156 -10.34 -5.64 -7.50
CA ALA A 156 -10.33 -4.44 -8.33
C ALA A 156 -10.51 -3.15 -7.50
N VAL A 157 -10.55 -2.01 -8.19
CA VAL A 157 -10.80 -0.68 -7.60
C VAL A 157 -12.04 -0.08 -8.25
N ILE A 158 -12.96 0.49 -7.47
CA ILE A 158 -14.14 1.19 -7.97
C ILE A 158 -14.24 2.60 -7.38
N GLU A 159 -14.75 3.55 -8.17
CA GLU A 159 -15.09 4.88 -7.68
C GLU A 159 -16.54 4.90 -7.19
N VAL A 160 -16.74 5.37 -5.97
CA VAL A 160 -18.05 5.51 -5.34
C VAL A 160 -18.36 6.98 -5.12
N ILE A 161 -19.52 7.40 -5.58
CA ILE A 161 -20.01 8.77 -5.41
C ILE A 161 -20.83 8.85 -4.13
N VAL A 162 -20.36 9.66 -3.19
CA VAL A 162 -21.01 9.90 -1.91
C VAL A 162 -21.77 11.23 -1.97
N SER A 163 -23.11 11.14 -1.99
CA SER A 163 -23.98 12.31 -2.04
C SER A 163 -23.81 13.20 -0.80
N PRO A 164 -24.10 14.52 -0.88
CA PRO A 164 -23.95 15.44 0.26
C PRO A 164 -24.67 14.96 1.52
N LYS A 165 -25.91 14.48 1.40
CA LYS A 165 -26.70 13.98 2.55
C LYS A 165 -26.03 12.76 3.21
N THR A 166 -25.44 11.87 2.40
CA THR A 166 -24.74 10.70 2.91
C THR A 166 -23.41 11.12 3.54
N LEU A 167 -22.68 12.01 2.88
CA LEU A 167 -21.39 12.50 3.36
C LEU A 167 -21.50 13.15 4.74
N ASP A 168 -22.53 13.95 4.99
CA ASP A 168 -22.74 14.58 6.30
C ASP A 168 -22.91 13.56 7.44
N ARG A 169 -23.49 12.38 7.12
CA ARG A 169 -23.72 11.30 8.10
C ARG A 169 -22.47 10.45 8.36
N VAL A 170 -21.63 10.25 7.32
CA VAL A 170 -20.52 9.28 7.36
C VAL A 170 -19.14 9.94 7.26
N ARG A 171 -19.05 11.27 7.33
CA ARG A 171 -17.81 12.03 7.18
C ARG A 171 -16.66 11.49 8.04
N ASN A 172 -16.95 11.07 9.27
CA ASN A 172 -15.95 10.55 10.20
C ASN A 172 -15.43 9.15 9.82
N LEU A 173 -16.13 8.44 8.92
CA LEU A 173 -15.76 7.10 8.47
C LEU A 173 -14.98 7.14 7.15
N ILE A 174 -15.01 8.27 6.43
CA ILE A 174 -14.35 8.43 5.14
C ILE A 174 -12.96 9.01 5.38
N ALA A 175 -11.97 8.13 5.42
CA ALA A 175 -10.55 8.47 5.49
C ALA A 175 -9.75 7.51 4.60
N THR A 176 -8.63 7.97 4.07
CA THR A 176 -7.67 7.10 3.36
C THR A 176 -7.22 5.98 4.29
N ASP A 177 -7.04 4.79 3.75
CA ASP A 177 -6.70 3.54 4.46
C ASP A 177 -7.78 3.03 5.42
N ALA A 178 -8.97 3.64 5.45
CA ALA A 178 -10.09 3.11 6.22
C ALA A 178 -10.70 1.88 5.56
N LEU A 179 -10.92 0.82 6.37
CA LEU A 179 -11.67 -0.37 5.96
C LEU A 179 -13.17 -0.08 6.07
N VAL A 180 -13.88 -0.23 4.98
CA VAL A 180 -15.31 0.09 4.90
C VAL A 180 -16.12 -0.99 4.21
N VAL A 181 -17.41 -1.08 4.57
CA VAL A 181 -18.43 -1.81 3.82
C VAL A 181 -19.47 -0.79 3.38
N ILE A 182 -19.73 -0.72 2.10
CA ILE A 182 -20.62 0.26 1.48
C ILE A 182 -21.79 -0.46 0.85
N LYS A 183 -22.97 0.07 1.07
CA LYS A 183 -24.20 -0.34 0.43
C LYS A 183 -24.68 0.78 -0.49
N GLY A 184 -24.79 0.50 -1.75
CA GLY A 184 -25.27 1.40 -2.79
C GLY A 184 -26.29 0.75 -3.68
#